data_9d164aec1e535be4f437789835eb1295
#
_entry.id   9d164aec1e535be4f437789835eb1295
#
_cell.length_a   1.000
_cell.length_b   1.000
_cell.length_c   1.000
_cell.angle_alpha   90.00
_cell.angle_beta   90.00
_cell.angle_gamma   90.00
#
_symmetry.space_group_name_H-M   'P 1'
#
loop_
_entity.id
_entity.type
_entity.pdbx_description
1 polymer ?
#
loop_
_entity_poly.entity_id
_entity_poly.type
_entity_poly.pdbx_seq_one_letter_code
_entity_poly.pdbx_strand_id
1 'polypeptide(L)'
;SVRKLVVKSTTALYGSSSRDPALFTENMEPRGLPRSGYAKDSVEVEGYVRGLGRRRPDVDVTLLRFANFIGPTIDTPLTRYFALPVVPTVLGFDPRVQFLHEEDGLAVLRRAVIEDHRGTFNVAGDGVLLLSQAIRRAGRTSIGIPSPAVSLAGSLFRRTGLVDFSPEQLRL
;
A
#
# COMPACT_ATOMS: atom_id res chain seq x y z
N SER A 1 2.59 -15.28 29.12
CA SER A 1 1.99 -15.60 27.81
C SER A 1 1.61 -14.31 27.09
N VAL A 2 1.77 -14.25 25.77
CA VAL A 2 1.31 -13.11 24.95
C VAL A 2 -0.21 -13.12 24.94
N ARG A 3 -0.83 -11.99 25.29
CA ARG A 3 -2.29 -11.82 25.32
C ARG A 3 -2.81 -10.98 24.14
N LYS A 4 -1.94 -10.17 23.54
CA LYS A 4 -2.28 -9.27 22.43
C LYS A 4 -1.21 -9.34 21.36
N LEU A 5 -1.66 -9.33 20.11
CA LEU A 5 -0.82 -9.26 18.92
C LEU A 5 -1.38 -8.19 17.97
N VAL A 6 -0.61 -7.12 17.77
CA VAL A 6 -0.93 -6.09 16.77
C VAL A 6 0.00 -6.27 15.58
N VAL A 7 -0.58 -6.43 14.41
CA VAL A 7 0.16 -6.69 13.17
C VAL A 7 -0.05 -5.56 12.19
N LYS A 8 1.06 -4.97 11.73
CA LYS A 8 1.07 -4.00 10.65
C LYS A 8 1.05 -4.74 9.31
N SER A 9 0.03 -4.49 8.50
CA SER A 9 -0.12 -4.95 7.13
C SER A 9 -0.30 -3.76 6.18
N THR A 10 -0.71 -4.00 4.95
CA THR A 10 -0.86 -2.97 3.92
C THR A 10 -2.12 -3.16 3.09
N THR A 11 -2.73 -2.07 2.64
CA THR A 11 -3.84 -2.12 1.67
C THR A 11 -3.38 -2.55 0.27
N ALA A 12 -2.06 -2.54 -0.02
CA ALA A 12 -1.52 -3.03 -1.28
C ALA A 12 -1.83 -4.51 -1.56
N LEU A 13 -2.20 -5.28 -0.53
CA LEU A 13 -2.62 -6.67 -0.69
C LEU A 13 -3.90 -6.83 -1.53
N TYR A 14 -4.76 -5.80 -1.59
CA TYR A 14 -5.98 -5.84 -2.39
C TYR A 14 -5.71 -5.86 -3.89
N GLY A 15 -4.53 -5.40 -4.29
CA GLY A 15 -4.16 -5.28 -5.69
C GLY A 15 -4.55 -3.93 -6.30
N SER A 16 -4.41 -3.83 -7.62
CA SER A 16 -4.59 -2.59 -8.36
C SER A 16 -5.03 -2.85 -9.80
N SER A 17 -5.99 -3.74 -9.97
CA SER A 17 -6.54 -4.03 -11.29
C SER A 17 -7.60 -2.99 -11.67
N SER A 18 -7.70 -2.66 -12.96
CA SER A 18 -8.80 -1.83 -13.50
C SER A 18 -10.20 -2.44 -13.29
N ARG A 19 -10.26 -3.72 -12.89
CA ARG A 19 -11.49 -4.46 -12.56
C ARG A 19 -11.79 -4.49 -11.07
N ASP A 20 -10.92 -3.92 -10.25
CA ASP A 20 -11.11 -3.88 -8.82
C ASP A 20 -12.20 -2.86 -8.43
N PRO A 21 -12.89 -3.08 -7.31
CA PRO A 21 -13.90 -2.15 -6.84
C PRO A 21 -13.27 -0.78 -6.52
N ALA A 22 -14.09 0.26 -6.59
CA ALA A 22 -13.65 1.61 -6.25
C ALA A 22 -13.32 1.78 -4.76
N LEU A 23 -13.82 0.89 -3.91
CA LEU A 23 -13.63 0.89 -2.47
C LEU A 23 -13.37 -0.54 -2.01
N PHE A 24 -12.37 -0.70 -1.13
CA PHE A 24 -12.07 -1.97 -0.48
C PHE A 24 -12.52 -1.94 0.98
N THR A 25 -13.20 -2.99 1.40
CA THR A 25 -13.56 -3.22 2.79
C THR A 25 -12.72 -4.36 3.37
N GLU A 26 -12.65 -4.42 4.70
CA GLU A 26 -11.83 -5.39 5.43
C GLU A 26 -12.22 -6.85 5.17
N ASN A 27 -13.49 -7.09 4.81
CA ASN A 27 -14.02 -8.42 4.48
C ASN A 27 -13.67 -8.87 3.06
N MET A 28 -13.13 -7.99 2.24
CA MET A 28 -12.72 -8.33 0.89
C MET A 28 -11.38 -9.07 0.90
N GLU A 29 -11.34 -10.18 0.18
CA GLU A 29 -10.10 -10.88 -0.11
C GLU A 29 -9.50 -10.38 -1.43
N PRO A 30 -8.16 -10.42 -1.56
CA PRO A 30 -7.51 -10.13 -2.83
C PRO A 30 -8.07 -11.02 -3.93
N ARG A 31 -8.52 -10.44 -5.06
CA ARG A 31 -9.05 -11.21 -6.21
C ARG A 31 -7.98 -12.03 -6.92
N GLY A 32 -6.72 -11.71 -6.71
CA GLY A 32 -5.58 -12.46 -7.19
C GLY A 32 -4.44 -12.35 -6.19
N LEU A 33 -3.77 -13.46 -5.92
CA LEU A 33 -2.59 -13.41 -5.05
C LEU A 33 -1.51 -12.57 -5.75
N PRO A 34 -0.97 -11.55 -5.09
CA PRO A 34 0.19 -10.83 -5.62
C PRO A 34 1.31 -11.83 -5.93
N ARG A 35 1.90 -11.71 -7.12
CA ARG A 35 2.87 -12.71 -7.60
C ARG A 35 4.25 -12.55 -6.96
N SER A 36 4.55 -11.39 -6.43
CA SER A 36 5.86 -11.08 -5.85
C SER A 36 5.81 -9.84 -4.95
N GLY A 37 6.87 -9.64 -4.18
CA GLY A 37 7.11 -8.44 -3.41
C GLY A 37 6.28 -8.32 -2.13
N TYR A 38 6.32 -7.14 -1.54
CA TYR A 38 5.77 -6.83 -0.22
C TYR A 38 4.28 -7.20 -0.06
N ALA A 39 3.48 -7.03 -1.11
CA ALA A 39 2.05 -7.37 -1.06
C ALA A 39 1.83 -8.88 -0.90
N LYS A 40 2.64 -9.72 -1.59
CA LYS A 40 2.60 -11.17 -1.45
C LYS A 40 2.96 -11.59 -0.03
N ASP A 41 4.07 -11.08 0.48
CA ASP A 41 4.54 -11.39 1.83
C ASP A 41 3.50 -10.98 2.87
N SER A 42 2.83 -9.85 2.67
CA SER A 42 1.75 -9.38 3.55
C SER A 42 0.55 -10.34 3.56
N VAL A 43 0.14 -10.88 2.41
CA VAL A 43 -0.94 -11.87 2.34
C VAL A 43 -0.57 -13.15 3.10
N GLU A 44 0.67 -13.63 2.95
CA GLU A 44 1.15 -14.81 3.65
C GLU A 44 1.18 -14.58 5.17
N VAL A 45 1.73 -13.45 5.62
CA VAL A 45 1.76 -13.08 7.05
C VAL A 45 0.35 -12.99 7.62
N GLU A 46 -0.60 -12.35 6.92
CA GLU A 46 -2.00 -12.29 7.37
C GLU A 46 -2.64 -13.68 7.48
N GLY A 47 -2.31 -14.59 6.56
CA GLY A 47 -2.75 -15.98 6.61
C GLY A 47 -2.29 -16.69 7.88
N TYR A 48 -1.01 -16.55 8.24
CA TYR A 48 -0.45 -17.09 9.48
C TYR A 48 -1.09 -16.47 10.73
N VAL A 49 -1.28 -15.17 10.74
CA VAL A 49 -1.86 -14.43 11.87
C VAL A 49 -3.31 -14.83 12.09
N ARG A 50 -4.11 -14.96 11.03
CA ARG A 50 -5.49 -15.44 11.12
C ARG A 50 -5.55 -16.90 11.61
N GLY A 51 -4.61 -17.73 11.15
CA GLY A 51 -4.45 -19.10 11.64
C GLY A 51 -4.11 -19.16 13.12
N LEU A 52 -3.25 -18.26 13.60
CA LEU A 52 -2.94 -18.11 15.02
C LEU A 52 -4.18 -17.72 15.82
N GLY A 53 -4.90 -16.68 15.39
CA GLY A 53 -6.10 -16.20 16.09
C GLY A 53 -7.20 -17.27 16.21
N ARG A 54 -7.31 -18.18 15.23
CA ARG A 54 -8.24 -19.32 15.32
C ARG A 54 -7.78 -20.37 16.32
N ARG A 55 -6.48 -20.65 16.41
CA ARG A 55 -5.92 -21.65 17.35
C ARG A 55 -5.76 -21.11 18.77
N ARG A 56 -5.65 -19.80 18.92
CA ARG A 56 -5.45 -19.13 20.20
C ARG A 56 -6.51 -18.05 20.41
N PRO A 57 -7.74 -18.45 20.72
CA PRO A 57 -8.83 -17.50 20.97
C PRO A 57 -8.60 -16.62 22.20
N ASP A 58 -7.67 -17.02 23.07
CA ASP A 58 -7.20 -16.29 24.24
C ASP A 58 -6.27 -15.11 23.90
N VAL A 59 -5.79 -15.02 22.64
CA VAL A 59 -4.97 -13.93 22.15
C VAL A 59 -5.85 -12.93 21.39
N ASP A 60 -5.79 -11.66 21.79
CA ASP A 60 -6.42 -10.58 21.03
C ASP A 60 -5.54 -10.22 19.83
N VAL A 61 -6.05 -10.47 18.62
CA VAL A 61 -5.34 -10.23 17.38
C VAL A 61 -5.96 -9.04 16.66
N THR A 62 -5.17 -7.98 16.49
CA THR A 62 -5.50 -6.79 15.71
C THR A 62 -4.63 -6.72 14.45
N LEU A 63 -5.24 -6.65 13.28
CA LEU A 63 -4.58 -6.58 12.00
C LEU A 63 -4.87 -5.23 11.35
N LEU A 64 -3.85 -4.41 11.13
CA LEU A 64 -3.97 -3.07 10.60
C LEU A 64 -3.41 -3.01 9.18
N ARG A 65 -4.27 -2.79 8.19
CA ARG A 65 -3.91 -2.61 6.78
C ARG A 65 -3.76 -1.12 6.49
N PHE A 66 -2.54 -0.66 6.51
CA PHE A 66 -2.24 0.74 6.26
C PHE A 66 -2.22 1.07 4.78
N ALA A 67 -2.79 2.21 4.44
CA ALA A 67 -2.57 2.88 3.15
C ALA A 67 -1.12 3.38 3.04
N ASN A 68 -0.77 3.94 1.89
CA ASN A 68 0.58 4.44 1.65
C ASN A 68 0.94 5.56 2.62
N PHE A 69 2.02 5.36 3.37
CA PHE A 69 2.52 6.37 4.29
C PHE A 69 3.16 7.55 3.56
N ILE A 70 2.86 8.75 4.05
CA ILE A 70 3.53 10.00 3.69
C ILE A 70 3.94 10.72 4.96
N GLY A 71 5.00 11.51 4.88
CA GLY A 71 5.50 12.31 6.00
C GLY A 71 6.96 12.67 5.80
N PRO A 72 7.49 13.60 6.61
CA PRO A 72 8.87 14.09 6.46
C PRO A 72 9.93 13.02 6.71
N THR A 73 9.61 11.97 7.49
CA THR A 73 10.57 10.89 7.80
C THR A 73 10.33 9.63 6.97
N ILE A 74 9.30 9.60 6.14
CA ILE A 74 8.93 8.43 5.33
C ILE A 74 9.76 8.36 4.05
N ASP A 75 10.63 7.34 3.96
CA ASP A 75 11.38 6.99 2.77
C ASP A 75 10.91 5.64 2.21
N THR A 76 10.02 5.69 1.24
CA THR A 76 9.46 4.53 0.54
C THR A 76 9.64 4.68 -0.96
N PRO A 77 9.50 3.59 -1.75
CA PRO A 77 9.49 3.71 -3.21
C PRO A 77 8.49 4.76 -3.71
N LEU A 78 7.32 4.87 -3.07
CA LEU A 78 6.30 5.84 -3.46
C LEU A 78 6.73 7.30 -3.17
N THR A 79 7.32 7.58 -2.01
CA THR A 79 7.81 8.93 -1.70
C THR A 79 8.97 9.33 -2.60
N ARG A 80 9.86 8.39 -2.92
CA ARG A 80 10.93 8.59 -3.92
C ARG A 80 10.38 8.85 -5.32
N TYR A 81 9.31 8.16 -5.71
CA TYR A 81 8.62 8.39 -6.98
C TYR A 81 8.06 9.82 -7.06
N PHE A 82 7.42 10.33 -6.01
CA PHE A 82 6.97 11.72 -5.95
C PHE A 82 8.12 12.75 -5.82
N ALA A 83 9.31 12.33 -5.42
CA ALA A 83 10.49 13.19 -5.37
C ALA A 83 11.14 13.44 -6.75
N LEU A 84 10.81 12.63 -7.75
CA LEU A 84 11.32 12.81 -9.11
C LEU A 84 10.93 14.19 -9.67
N PRO A 85 11.84 14.87 -10.36
CA PRO A 85 11.54 16.17 -10.99
C PRO A 85 10.45 16.07 -12.06
N VAL A 86 10.43 14.97 -12.80
CA VAL A 86 9.38 14.59 -13.74
C VAL A 86 8.92 13.18 -13.40
N VAL A 87 7.64 13.03 -13.11
CA VAL A 87 7.05 11.77 -12.65
C VAL A 87 6.49 11.00 -13.84
N PRO A 88 7.00 9.80 -14.16
CA PRO A 88 6.45 8.98 -15.24
C PRO A 88 5.10 8.38 -14.84
N THR A 89 4.11 8.51 -15.70
CA THR A 89 2.78 7.89 -15.53
C THR A 89 2.44 7.00 -16.71
N VAL A 90 1.49 6.11 -16.56
CA VAL A 90 1.00 5.29 -17.68
C VAL A 90 -0.05 6.07 -18.45
N LEU A 91 0.19 6.27 -19.75
CA LEU A 91 -0.74 7.01 -20.59
C LEU A 91 -2.13 6.33 -20.63
N GLY A 92 -3.17 7.12 -20.33
CA GLY A 92 -4.54 6.62 -20.28
C GLY A 92 -4.93 5.90 -18.98
N PHE A 93 -4.05 5.88 -17.97
CA PHE A 93 -4.32 5.28 -16.69
C PHE A 93 -4.01 6.24 -15.53
N ASP A 94 -5.02 6.59 -14.77
CA ASP A 94 -4.92 7.51 -13.62
C ASP A 94 -5.55 6.86 -12.38
N PRO A 95 -4.77 6.04 -11.65
CA PRO A 95 -5.28 5.27 -10.53
C PRO A 95 -5.67 6.15 -9.34
N ARG A 96 -6.60 5.64 -8.54
CA ARG A 96 -6.91 6.21 -7.23
C ARG A 96 -5.82 5.83 -6.24
N VAL A 97 -5.36 6.81 -5.48
CA VAL A 97 -4.37 6.64 -4.42
C VAL A 97 -4.91 7.21 -3.11
N GLN A 98 -4.61 6.54 -2.03
CA GLN A 98 -4.94 6.99 -0.69
C GLN A 98 -3.68 6.99 0.16
N PHE A 99 -3.55 8.00 0.99
CA PHE A 99 -2.38 8.22 1.83
C PHE A 99 -2.76 8.23 3.30
N LEU A 100 -1.77 8.02 4.13
CA LEU A 100 -1.86 8.18 5.57
C LEU A 100 -0.63 8.92 6.07
N HIS A 101 -0.83 9.98 6.87
CA HIS A 101 0.30 10.67 7.49
C HIS A 101 0.96 9.78 8.54
N GLU A 102 2.28 9.87 8.66
CA GLU A 102 3.04 9.03 9.58
C GLU A 102 2.60 9.16 11.04
N GLU A 103 2.25 10.38 11.47
CA GLU A 103 1.77 10.64 12.83
C GLU A 103 0.43 9.97 13.10
N ASP A 104 -0.50 10.00 12.12
CA ASP A 104 -1.79 9.33 12.24
C ASP A 104 -1.60 7.82 12.32
N GLY A 105 -0.68 7.28 11.51
CA GLY A 105 -0.34 5.86 11.56
C GLY A 105 0.25 5.44 12.90
N LEU A 106 1.12 6.26 13.49
CA LEU A 106 1.66 6.03 14.84
C LEU A 106 0.57 6.11 15.91
N ALA A 107 -0.35 7.08 15.79
CA ALA A 107 -1.47 7.22 16.72
C ALA A 107 -2.37 5.98 16.69
N VAL A 108 -2.69 5.46 15.51
CA VAL A 108 -3.49 4.23 15.35
C VAL A 108 -2.76 3.01 15.92
N LEU A 109 -1.47 2.85 15.64
CA LEU A 109 -0.67 1.77 16.22
C LEU A 109 -0.64 1.83 17.74
N ARG A 110 -0.40 3.02 18.30
CA ARG A 110 -0.41 3.23 19.76
C ARG A 110 -1.76 2.86 20.35
N ARG A 111 -2.85 3.30 19.74
CA ARG A 111 -4.20 3.00 20.19
C ARG A 111 -4.49 1.50 20.16
N ALA A 112 -4.12 0.81 19.09
CA ALA A 112 -4.30 -0.64 18.96
C ALA A 112 -3.49 -1.45 19.98
N VAL A 113 -2.34 -0.94 20.43
CA VAL A 113 -1.54 -1.57 21.49
C VAL A 113 -2.18 -1.38 22.86
N ILE A 114 -2.74 -0.20 23.14
CA ILE A 114 -3.29 0.16 24.44
C ILE A 114 -4.71 -0.39 24.62
N GLU A 115 -5.55 -0.26 23.60
CA GLU A 115 -6.96 -0.65 23.63
C GLU A 115 -7.17 -2.01 22.97
N ASP A 116 -8.21 -2.75 23.36
CA ASP A 116 -8.53 -4.05 22.77
C ASP A 116 -9.44 -3.87 21.55
N HIS A 117 -8.87 -4.13 20.38
CA HIS A 117 -9.54 -4.04 19.08
C HIS A 117 -9.28 -5.30 18.27
N ARG A 118 -10.06 -6.35 18.56
CA ARG A 118 -9.93 -7.60 17.80
C ARG A 118 -10.50 -7.44 16.39
N GLY A 119 -9.72 -7.83 15.40
CA GLY A 119 -10.18 -7.83 14.00
C GLY A 119 -9.18 -7.27 13.01
N THR A 120 -9.67 -7.07 11.79
CA THR A 120 -8.91 -6.45 10.70
C THR A 120 -9.48 -5.06 10.43
N PHE A 121 -8.62 -4.08 10.25
CA PHE A 121 -8.99 -2.68 10.01
C PHE A 121 -8.17 -2.09 8.87
N ASN A 122 -8.85 -1.45 7.93
CA ASN A 122 -8.19 -0.58 6.95
C ASN A 122 -7.91 0.78 7.58
N VAL A 123 -6.67 1.24 7.45
CA VAL A 123 -6.21 2.50 8.02
C VAL A 123 -5.71 3.41 6.92
N ALA A 124 -6.44 4.49 6.67
CA ALA A 124 -6.12 5.45 5.63
C ALA A 124 -6.56 6.85 6.08
N GLY A 125 -5.93 7.88 5.52
CA GLY A 125 -6.37 9.26 5.69
C GLY A 125 -7.67 9.53 4.93
N ASP A 126 -8.32 10.62 5.28
CA ASP A 126 -9.56 11.04 4.63
C ASP A 126 -9.33 11.43 3.16
N GLY A 127 -10.26 10.99 2.32
CA GLY A 127 -10.27 11.31 0.90
C GLY A 127 -9.41 10.37 0.05
N VAL A 128 -9.71 10.39 -1.23
CA VAL A 128 -9.03 9.62 -2.28
C VAL A 128 -8.61 10.61 -3.37
N LEU A 129 -7.39 10.50 -3.85
CA LEU A 129 -6.86 11.32 -4.93
C LEU A 129 -6.64 10.46 -6.17
N LEU A 130 -6.77 11.07 -7.35
CA LEU A 130 -6.17 10.52 -8.55
C LEU A 130 -4.65 10.72 -8.51
N LEU A 131 -3.88 9.80 -9.08
CA LEU A 131 -2.42 9.92 -9.11
C LEU A 131 -1.97 11.24 -9.72
N SER A 132 -2.61 11.68 -10.80
CA SER A 132 -2.35 12.99 -11.43
C SER A 132 -2.57 14.17 -10.49
N GLN A 133 -3.59 14.08 -9.63
CA GLN A 133 -3.87 15.11 -8.61
C GLN A 133 -2.80 15.10 -7.51
N ALA A 134 -2.38 13.91 -7.08
CA ALA A 134 -1.32 13.76 -6.08
C ALA A 134 0.00 14.34 -6.59
N ILE A 135 0.38 14.03 -7.83
CA ILE A 135 1.60 14.57 -8.47
C ILE A 135 1.57 16.09 -8.53
N ARG A 136 0.44 16.69 -8.96
CA ARG A 136 0.30 18.15 -8.99
C ARG A 136 0.39 18.78 -7.61
N ARG A 137 -0.23 18.17 -6.59
CA ARG A 137 -0.15 18.65 -5.20
C ARG A 137 1.26 18.55 -4.63
N ALA A 138 2.05 17.57 -5.07
CA ALA A 138 3.48 17.47 -4.76
C ALA A 138 4.34 18.50 -5.52
N GLY A 139 3.74 19.37 -6.34
CA GLY A 139 4.47 20.36 -7.13
C GLY A 139 5.29 19.76 -8.26
N ARG A 140 4.90 18.59 -8.77
CA ARG A 140 5.64 17.86 -9.81
C ARG A 140 4.90 17.85 -11.14
N THR A 141 5.68 17.70 -12.22
CA THR A 141 5.14 17.50 -13.57
C THR A 141 5.13 16.01 -13.90
N SER A 142 4.06 15.53 -14.54
CA SER A 142 4.00 14.15 -15.02
C SER A 142 4.23 14.05 -16.51
N ILE A 143 4.78 12.91 -16.95
CA ILE A 143 4.90 12.53 -18.35
C ILE A 143 4.25 11.17 -18.58
N GLY A 144 3.29 11.12 -19.51
CA GLY A 144 2.61 9.88 -19.89
C GLY A 144 3.47 8.99 -20.76
N ILE A 145 3.72 7.76 -20.33
CA ILE A 145 4.47 6.74 -21.08
C ILE A 145 3.45 5.74 -21.65
N PRO A 146 3.50 5.43 -22.95
CA PRO A 146 2.67 4.39 -23.53
C PRO A 146 2.89 3.03 -22.86
N SER A 147 1.80 2.29 -22.61
CA SER A 147 1.82 1.02 -21.86
C SER A 147 2.89 0.00 -22.35
N PRO A 148 3.15 -0.18 -23.67
CA PRO A 148 4.21 -1.07 -24.14
C PRO A 148 5.63 -0.63 -23.75
N ALA A 149 5.84 0.68 -23.60
CA ALA A 149 7.16 1.22 -23.23
C ALA A 149 7.45 1.14 -21.73
N VAL A 150 6.42 0.92 -20.89
CA VAL A 150 6.59 0.79 -19.44
C VAL A 150 7.42 -0.43 -19.06
N SER A 151 7.27 -1.55 -19.78
CA SER A 151 8.06 -2.77 -19.54
C SER A 151 9.54 -2.57 -19.88
N LEU A 152 9.84 -1.80 -20.94
CA LEU A 152 11.20 -1.45 -21.36
C LEU A 152 11.83 -0.43 -20.39
N ALA A 153 11.08 0.62 -20.02
CA ALA A 153 11.53 1.62 -19.06
C ALA A 153 11.79 1.00 -17.68
N GLY A 154 10.91 0.11 -17.20
CA GLY A 154 11.10 -0.58 -15.92
C GLY A 154 12.36 -1.44 -15.87
N SER A 155 12.83 -1.99 -16.98
CA SER A 155 14.11 -2.72 -17.05
C SER A 155 15.34 -1.80 -17.00
N LEU A 156 15.24 -0.61 -17.58
CA LEU A 156 16.28 0.42 -17.51
C LEU A 156 16.37 1.04 -16.10
N PHE A 157 15.26 1.38 -15.50
CA PHE A 157 15.21 1.95 -14.15
C PHE A 157 15.73 0.99 -13.08
N ARG A 158 15.51 -0.32 -13.24
CA ARG A 158 16.12 -1.34 -12.35
C ARG A 158 17.63 -1.40 -12.46
N ARG A 159 18.20 -1.18 -13.65
CA ARG A 159 19.66 -1.15 -13.87
C ARG A 159 20.35 0.06 -13.25
N THR A 160 19.64 1.17 -13.07
CA THR A 160 20.19 2.39 -12.48
C THR A 160 20.07 2.44 -10.96
N GLY A 161 19.45 1.44 -10.32
CA GLY A 161 19.26 1.41 -8.86
C GLY A 161 18.37 2.52 -8.30
N LEU A 162 17.78 3.34 -9.18
CA LEU A 162 17.00 4.52 -8.79
C LEU A 162 15.57 4.18 -8.35
N VAL A 163 15.03 3.03 -8.78
CA VAL A 163 13.66 2.63 -8.40
C VAL A 163 13.53 1.11 -8.42
N ASP A 164 13.27 0.52 -7.26
CA ASP A 164 12.85 -0.88 -7.11
C ASP A 164 11.33 -1.01 -7.40
N PHE A 165 10.87 -0.35 -8.47
CA PHE A 165 9.50 -0.44 -8.93
C PHE A 165 9.33 -1.64 -9.85
N SER A 166 8.54 -2.60 -9.44
CA SER A 166 8.00 -3.55 -10.40
C SER A 166 6.98 -2.84 -11.30
N PRO A 167 6.90 -3.16 -12.61
CA PRO A 167 5.88 -2.61 -13.51
C PRO A 167 4.44 -2.83 -13.01
N GLU A 168 4.24 -3.79 -12.11
CA GLU A 168 2.98 -4.09 -11.45
C GLU A 168 2.61 -3.02 -10.40
N GLN A 169 3.58 -2.33 -9.83
CA GLN A 169 3.34 -1.23 -8.88
C GLN A 169 3.00 0.10 -9.57
N LEU A 170 3.32 0.27 -10.85
CA LEU A 170 2.85 1.39 -11.67
C LEU A 170 1.41 1.21 -12.17
N ARG A 171 0.82 0.04 -11.95
CA ARG A 171 -0.59 -0.26 -12.20
C ARG A 171 -1.42 -0.15 -10.92
N LEU A 172 -0.95 0.69 -9.96
CA LEU A 172 -1.68 1.04 -8.74
C LEU A 172 -3.03 1.67 -9.06
#